data_c814bf399b03883a62a118799c95dd08
#
_entry.id   c814bf399b03883a62a118799c95dd08
#
_cell.length_a   1.000
_cell.length_b   1.000
_cell.length_c   1.000
_cell.angle_alpha   90.00
_cell.angle_beta   90.00
_cell.angle_gamma   90.00
#
_symmetry.space_group_name_H-M   'P 1'
#
loop_
_entity.id
_entity.type
_entity.pdbx_description
1 polymer ?
#
loop_
_entity_poly.entity_id
_entity_poly.type
_entity_poly.pdbx_seq_one_letter_code
_entity_poly.pdbx_strand_id
1 'polypeptide(L)'
;MTCSGDRSSWMTDISSPSRELGQHTQAHGQVISLPSLEGRFNPAIYLAWELEVEQVFSHHDFSELERVRAATRAVPGFASVWWSVHCKKNIDNQPTTWKDLKHVMRQQFFPPYYRRELLHKFEQFKQGNNTVHAYYQEFKSYMHHCDIEESEDDTMNIFLVV
;
A
#
# COMPACT_ATOMS: atom_id res chain seq x y z
N MET A 1 -53.12 -14.48 48.07
CA MET A 1 -51.81 -15.11 48.03
C MET A 1 -50.98 -14.46 47.00
N THR A 2 -49.98 -13.80 47.44
CA THR A 2 -49.08 -12.88 46.76
C THR A 2 -48.02 -13.64 46.00
N CYS A 3 -47.78 -13.30 44.74
CA CYS A 3 -46.52 -13.56 44.10
C CYS A 3 -46.02 -12.28 43.44
N SER A 4 -45.12 -11.69 44.15
CA SER A 4 -44.28 -10.58 43.70
C SER A 4 -43.28 -11.09 42.67
N GLY A 5 -43.28 -10.54 41.48
CA GLY A 5 -42.32 -10.81 40.41
C GLY A 5 -41.56 -9.53 40.14
N ASP A 6 -40.37 -9.52 40.61
CA ASP A 6 -39.35 -8.47 40.47
C ASP A 6 -38.96 -8.31 39.00
N ARG A 7 -39.20 -7.14 38.45
CA ARG A 7 -38.69 -6.70 37.14
C ARG A 7 -37.71 -5.58 37.35
N SER A 8 -36.49 -5.97 37.62
CA SER A 8 -35.42 -4.96 37.63
C SER A 8 -34.21 -5.49 36.84
N SER A 9 -33.68 -4.59 36.08
CA SER A 9 -32.32 -4.55 35.61
C SER A 9 -31.96 -5.22 34.30
N TRP A 10 -32.36 -4.60 33.19
CA TRP A 10 -31.65 -4.72 31.92
C TRP A 10 -31.33 -3.33 31.32
N MET A 11 -30.90 -2.40 32.13
CA MET A 11 -30.31 -1.14 31.69
C MET A 11 -28.91 -1.05 32.25
N THR A 12 -27.96 -1.64 31.54
CA THR A 12 -26.57 -1.35 31.75
C THR A 12 -25.93 -0.87 30.44
N ASP A 13 -25.56 0.40 30.48
CA ASP A 13 -24.40 1.02 29.87
C ASP A 13 -24.04 0.67 28.44
N ILE A 14 -24.56 1.48 27.53
CA ILE A 14 -23.93 1.69 26.23
C ILE A 14 -22.98 2.90 26.36
N SER A 15 -21.93 2.73 27.12
CA SER A 15 -20.73 3.56 27.01
C SER A 15 -19.79 2.83 26.05
N SER A 16 -19.94 3.09 24.78
CA SER A 16 -18.96 2.71 23.78
C SER A 16 -17.74 3.60 23.90
N PRO A 17 -16.57 3.09 24.28
CA PRO A 17 -15.34 3.79 23.98
C PRO A 17 -15.12 3.73 22.47
N SER A 18 -14.97 4.86 21.84
CA SER A 18 -14.47 5.03 20.50
C SER A 18 -13.15 4.26 20.38
N ARG A 19 -13.21 3.06 19.83
CA ARG A 19 -12.00 2.33 19.45
C ARG A 19 -11.47 2.98 18.19
N GLU A 20 -10.45 3.78 18.36
CA GLU A 20 -9.48 4.01 17.31
C GLU A 20 -9.02 2.63 16.81
N LEU A 21 -9.50 2.21 15.65
CA LEU A 21 -9.00 1.03 14.97
C LEU A 21 -7.60 1.36 14.43
N GLY A 22 -6.60 1.28 15.30
CA GLY A 22 -5.22 1.13 14.88
C GLY A 22 -5.12 -0.15 14.06
N GLN A 23 -4.75 -0.02 12.79
CA GLN A 23 -4.62 -1.13 11.85
C GLN A 23 -3.33 -1.89 12.14
N HIS A 24 -3.39 -2.84 13.06
CA HIS A 24 -2.25 -3.65 13.47
C HIS A 24 -2.36 -5.06 12.90
N THR A 25 -1.37 -5.48 12.15
CA THR A 25 -1.20 -6.86 11.68
C THR A 25 -0.09 -7.51 12.50
N GLN A 26 -0.32 -8.70 13.05
CA GLN A 26 0.69 -9.45 13.78
C GLN A 26 1.51 -10.30 12.80
N ALA A 27 2.80 -10.02 12.71
CA ALA A 27 3.79 -10.93 12.18
C ALA A 27 4.67 -11.36 13.36
N HIS A 28 4.68 -12.64 13.67
CA HIS A 28 5.50 -13.27 14.72
C HIS A 28 5.51 -12.53 16.09
N GLY A 29 4.34 -12.08 16.54
CA GLY A 29 4.18 -11.44 17.86
C GLY A 29 4.52 -9.95 17.92
N GLN A 30 4.99 -9.35 16.85
CA GLN A 30 5.22 -7.91 16.75
C GLN A 30 4.04 -7.22 16.03
N VAL A 31 3.55 -6.13 16.59
CA VAL A 31 2.52 -5.30 15.96
C VAL A 31 3.20 -4.38 14.96
N ILE A 32 3.08 -4.69 13.66
CA ILE A 32 3.64 -3.90 12.58
C ILE A 32 2.52 -3.06 11.97
N SER A 33 2.71 -1.74 11.95
CA SER A 33 1.79 -0.79 11.33
C SER A 33 2.30 -0.42 9.94
N LEU A 34 1.45 -0.58 8.92
CA LEU A 34 1.72 -0.07 7.59
C LEU A 34 1.31 1.40 7.47
N PRO A 35 1.99 2.18 6.62
CA PRO A 35 1.56 3.53 6.29
C PRO A 35 0.16 3.51 5.67
N SER A 36 -0.64 4.50 5.98
CA SER A 36 -2.00 4.64 5.45
C SER A 36 -1.97 5.33 4.09
N LEU A 37 -2.65 4.76 3.09
CA LEU A 37 -2.84 5.43 1.80
C LEU A 37 -3.89 6.54 1.98
N GLU A 38 -3.45 7.71 2.42
CA GLU A 38 -4.32 8.86 2.60
C GLU A 38 -4.40 9.67 1.31
N GLY A 39 -5.62 10.03 0.93
CA GLY A 39 -5.81 11.05 -0.08
C GLY A 39 -6.69 10.65 -1.27
N ARG A 40 -6.86 11.65 -2.12
CA ARG A 40 -7.57 11.57 -3.38
C ARG A 40 -6.69 10.89 -4.42
N PHE A 41 -7.26 10.47 -5.54
CA PHE A 41 -6.55 9.90 -6.69
C PHE A 41 -5.34 10.74 -7.14
N ASN A 42 -4.24 10.61 -6.43
CA ASN A 42 -2.96 11.21 -6.81
C ASN A 42 -1.96 10.07 -7.03
N PRO A 43 -1.53 9.82 -8.27
CA PRO A 43 -0.59 8.75 -8.57
C PRO A 43 0.74 8.87 -7.80
N ALA A 44 1.22 10.07 -7.54
CA ALA A 44 2.45 10.27 -6.77
C ALA A 44 2.30 9.82 -5.32
N ILE A 45 1.15 10.08 -4.69
CA ILE A 45 0.86 9.62 -3.32
C ILE A 45 0.77 8.10 -3.28
N TYR A 46 0.13 7.50 -4.28
CA TYR A 46 0.05 6.06 -4.39
C TYR A 46 1.44 5.41 -4.52
N LEU A 47 2.30 5.94 -5.38
CA LEU A 47 3.66 5.40 -5.58
C LEU A 47 4.53 5.56 -4.32
N ALA A 48 4.44 6.68 -3.62
CA ALA A 48 5.13 6.88 -2.35
C ALA A 48 4.67 5.86 -1.31
N TRP A 49 3.36 5.67 -1.17
CA TRP A 49 2.77 4.67 -0.29
C TRP A 49 3.22 3.24 -0.64
N GLU A 50 3.21 2.88 -1.91
CA GLU A 50 3.64 1.56 -2.39
C GLU A 50 5.09 1.29 -1.98
N LEU A 51 5.99 2.26 -2.18
CA LEU A 51 7.39 2.16 -1.81
C LEU A 51 7.58 1.99 -0.29
N GLU A 52 6.85 2.76 0.52
CA GLU A 52 6.90 2.65 1.98
C GLU A 52 6.40 1.27 2.47
N VAL A 53 5.34 0.75 1.87
CA VAL A 53 4.82 -0.60 2.17
C VAL A 53 5.85 -1.66 1.82
N GLU A 54 6.52 -1.56 0.67
CA GLU A 54 7.57 -2.50 0.27
C GLU A 54 8.78 -2.45 1.21
N GLN A 55 9.15 -1.28 1.69
CA GLN A 55 10.19 -1.15 2.72
C GLN A 55 9.83 -1.89 4.00
N VAL A 56 8.58 -1.77 4.47
CA VAL A 56 8.12 -2.53 5.64
C VAL A 56 8.16 -4.03 5.37
N PHE A 57 7.71 -4.47 4.20
CA PHE A 57 7.73 -5.90 3.84
C PHE A 57 9.15 -6.48 3.68
N SER A 58 10.13 -5.65 3.32
CA SER A 58 11.53 -6.09 3.22
C SER A 58 12.21 -6.28 4.56
N HIS A 59 11.72 -5.60 5.61
CA HIS A 59 12.29 -5.65 6.96
C HIS A 59 11.59 -6.65 7.89
N HIS A 60 10.50 -7.26 7.45
CA HIS A 60 9.69 -8.14 8.26
C HIS A 60 9.24 -9.38 7.47
N ASP A 61 9.19 -10.53 8.15
CA ASP A 61 8.74 -11.79 7.57
C ASP A 61 7.21 -11.82 7.47
N PHE A 62 6.69 -11.38 6.32
CA PHE A 62 5.29 -11.55 5.95
C PHE A 62 5.16 -12.64 4.88
N SER A 63 4.24 -13.56 5.07
CA SER A 63 3.76 -14.39 3.96
C SER A 63 3.03 -13.54 2.91
N GLU A 64 2.94 -14.02 1.68
CA GLU A 64 2.25 -13.28 0.60
C GLU A 64 0.81 -12.91 0.96
N LEU A 65 0.09 -13.82 1.58
CA LEU A 65 -1.29 -13.57 2.02
C LEU A 65 -1.38 -12.52 3.14
N GLU A 66 -0.41 -12.49 4.04
CA GLU A 66 -0.33 -11.46 5.08
C GLU A 66 -0.01 -10.11 4.48
N ARG A 67 0.87 -10.02 3.48
CA ARG A 67 1.16 -8.79 2.72
C ARG A 67 -0.10 -8.23 2.09
N VAL A 68 -0.87 -9.06 1.38
CA VAL A 68 -2.14 -8.67 0.77
C VAL A 68 -3.13 -8.16 1.82
N ARG A 69 -3.30 -8.89 2.92
CA ARG A 69 -4.23 -8.51 3.99
C ARG A 69 -3.81 -7.22 4.71
N ALA A 70 -2.52 -7.06 4.96
CA ALA A 70 -1.98 -5.87 5.61
C ALA A 70 -2.15 -4.64 4.72
N ALA A 71 -1.76 -4.72 3.45
CA ALA A 71 -1.87 -3.63 2.49
C ALA A 71 -3.34 -3.21 2.28
N THR A 72 -4.26 -4.15 2.10
CA THR A 72 -5.69 -3.83 1.90
C THR A 72 -6.35 -3.19 3.12
N ARG A 73 -5.86 -3.45 4.32
CA ARG A 73 -6.30 -2.75 5.54
C ARG A 73 -5.73 -1.34 5.66
N ALA A 74 -4.57 -1.09 5.09
CA ALA A 74 -3.90 0.21 5.10
C ALA A 74 -4.46 1.20 4.07
N VAL A 75 -5.56 0.86 3.39
CA VAL A 75 -6.21 1.67 2.34
C VAL A 75 -7.54 2.21 2.85
N PRO A 76 -7.59 3.38 3.50
CA PRO A 76 -8.82 3.97 4.03
C PRO A 76 -9.65 4.70 2.97
N GLY A 77 -10.85 5.10 3.36
CA GLY A 77 -11.68 6.03 2.59
C GLY A 77 -12.12 5.47 1.23
N PHE A 78 -11.97 6.28 0.19
CA PHE A 78 -12.41 5.93 -1.16
C PHE A 78 -11.73 4.66 -1.71
N ALA A 79 -10.45 4.49 -1.46
CA ALA A 79 -9.71 3.32 -1.91
C ALA A 79 -10.22 2.02 -1.26
N SER A 80 -10.67 2.07 -0.01
CA SER A 80 -11.34 0.95 0.67
C SER A 80 -12.68 0.59 0.01
N VAL A 81 -13.47 1.59 -0.36
CA VAL A 81 -14.74 1.38 -1.08
C VAL A 81 -14.49 0.73 -2.42
N TRP A 82 -13.53 1.28 -3.20
CA TRP A 82 -13.13 0.70 -4.48
C TRP A 82 -12.67 -0.75 -4.31
N TRP A 83 -11.82 -1.04 -3.33
CA TRP A 83 -11.34 -2.39 -3.05
C TRP A 83 -12.50 -3.35 -2.75
N SER A 84 -13.45 -2.94 -1.93
CA SER A 84 -14.64 -3.73 -1.61
C SER A 84 -15.47 -4.06 -2.84
N VAL A 85 -15.63 -3.10 -3.75
CA VAL A 85 -16.33 -3.29 -5.03
C VAL A 85 -15.52 -4.21 -5.95
N HIS A 86 -14.21 -4.03 -6.02
CA HIS A 86 -13.32 -4.89 -6.81
C HIS A 86 -13.42 -6.36 -6.38
N CYS A 87 -13.33 -6.63 -5.08
CA CYS A 87 -13.47 -7.99 -4.53
C CYS A 87 -14.83 -8.63 -4.86
N LYS A 88 -15.90 -7.86 -4.79
CA LYS A 88 -17.25 -8.36 -5.13
C LYS A 88 -17.40 -8.73 -6.60
N LYS A 89 -16.73 -7.98 -7.49
CA LYS A 89 -16.78 -8.24 -8.94
C LYS A 89 -15.85 -9.39 -9.37
N ASN A 90 -14.80 -9.66 -8.62
CA ASN A 90 -13.74 -10.62 -8.96
C ASN A 90 -13.60 -11.69 -7.87
N ILE A 91 -14.70 -12.33 -7.46
CA ILE A 91 -14.71 -13.30 -6.36
C ILE A 91 -13.72 -14.44 -6.60
N ASP A 92 -13.68 -14.95 -7.83
CA ASP A 92 -12.85 -16.12 -8.20
C ASP A 92 -11.42 -15.75 -8.58
N ASN A 93 -11.10 -14.46 -8.70
CA ASN A 93 -9.79 -13.98 -9.15
C ASN A 93 -9.25 -12.86 -8.24
N GLN A 94 -9.24 -13.11 -6.94
CA GLN A 94 -8.67 -12.18 -5.98
C GLN A 94 -7.14 -12.32 -5.92
N PRO A 95 -6.40 -11.22 -5.76
CA PRO A 95 -4.96 -11.28 -5.63
C PRO A 95 -4.55 -12.06 -4.37
N THR A 96 -3.66 -13.02 -4.54
CA THR A 96 -3.12 -13.85 -3.47
C THR A 96 -1.68 -13.49 -3.13
N THR A 97 -1.01 -12.74 -3.99
CA THR A 97 0.35 -12.24 -3.79
C THR A 97 0.38 -10.71 -3.76
N TRP A 98 1.43 -10.16 -3.15
CA TRP A 98 1.66 -8.71 -3.17
C TRP A 98 1.83 -8.18 -4.60
N LYS A 99 2.48 -8.95 -5.46
CA LYS A 99 2.66 -8.60 -6.89
C LYS A 99 1.32 -8.46 -7.61
N ASP A 100 0.40 -9.41 -7.41
CA ASP A 100 -0.94 -9.37 -8.00
C ASP A 100 -1.74 -8.17 -7.48
N LEU A 101 -1.67 -7.91 -6.17
CA LEU A 101 -2.34 -6.77 -5.55
C LEU A 101 -1.81 -5.45 -6.11
N LYS A 102 -0.49 -5.28 -6.22
CA LYS A 102 0.13 -4.10 -6.85
C LYS A 102 -0.40 -3.90 -8.27
N HIS A 103 -0.43 -4.97 -9.07
CA HIS A 103 -0.91 -4.88 -10.44
C HIS A 103 -2.35 -4.33 -10.50
N VAL A 104 -3.24 -4.86 -9.69
CA VAL A 104 -4.64 -4.40 -9.62
C VAL A 104 -4.75 -2.96 -9.12
N MET A 105 -3.98 -2.59 -8.09
CA MET A 105 -3.98 -1.23 -7.54
C MET A 105 -3.38 -0.22 -8.52
N ARG A 106 -2.31 -0.57 -9.22
CA ARG A 106 -1.70 0.27 -10.25
C ARG A 106 -2.65 0.55 -11.41
N GLN A 107 -3.46 -0.42 -11.84
CA GLN A 107 -4.49 -0.20 -12.85
C GLN A 107 -5.48 0.90 -12.43
N GLN A 108 -5.80 0.99 -11.15
CA GLN A 108 -6.75 1.98 -10.61
C GLN A 108 -6.10 3.32 -10.28
N PHE A 109 -4.94 3.31 -9.61
CA PHE A 109 -4.34 4.49 -9.00
C PHE A 109 -3.17 5.08 -9.80
N PHE A 110 -2.66 4.34 -10.80
CA PHE A 110 -1.53 4.72 -11.63
C PHE A 110 -1.91 4.75 -13.12
N PRO A 111 -2.59 5.81 -13.58
CA PRO A 111 -3.12 5.86 -14.94
C PRO A 111 -2.01 5.92 -16.01
N PRO A 112 -2.28 5.40 -17.23
CA PRO A 112 -1.28 5.31 -18.29
C PRO A 112 -0.66 6.64 -18.72
N TYR A 113 -1.38 7.75 -18.62
CA TYR A 113 -0.84 9.07 -18.95
C TYR A 113 0.26 9.49 -17.97
N TYR A 114 0.09 9.21 -16.67
CA TYR A 114 1.08 9.51 -15.64
C TYR A 114 2.33 8.65 -15.79
N ARG A 115 2.16 7.38 -16.15
CA ARG A 115 3.28 6.48 -16.47
C ARG A 115 4.11 7.03 -17.62
N ARG A 116 3.47 7.51 -18.71
CA ARG A 116 4.17 8.15 -19.85
C ARG A 116 4.94 9.39 -19.44
N GLU A 117 4.34 10.22 -18.58
CA GLU A 117 5.00 11.41 -18.04
C GLU A 117 6.24 11.07 -17.23
N LEU A 118 6.16 10.03 -16.39
CA LEU A 118 7.32 9.55 -15.61
C LEU A 118 8.42 8.99 -16.51
N LEU A 119 8.07 8.19 -17.50
CA LEU A 119 9.05 7.67 -18.47
C LEU A 119 9.76 8.81 -19.21
N HIS A 120 9.03 9.82 -19.64
CA HIS A 120 9.61 10.99 -20.29
C HIS A 120 10.55 11.78 -19.35
N LYS A 121 10.18 11.93 -18.10
CA LYS A 121 11.07 12.53 -17.07
C LYS A 121 12.33 11.68 -16.85
N PHE A 122 12.19 10.37 -16.83
CA PHE A 122 13.30 9.44 -16.68
C PHE A 122 14.26 9.51 -17.87
N GLU A 123 13.78 9.56 -19.10
CA GLU A 123 14.59 9.73 -20.32
C GLU A 123 15.39 11.03 -20.33
N GLN A 124 14.88 12.08 -19.67
CA GLN A 124 15.54 13.39 -19.55
C GLN A 124 16.36 13.53 -18.27
N PHE A 125 16.34 12.50 -17.41
CA PHE A 125 16.97 12.54 -16.11
C PHE A 125 18.49 12.51 -16.23
N LYS A 126 19.17 13.49 -15.63
CA LYS A 126 20.63 13.61 -15.65
C LYS A 126 21.13 14.00 -14.27
N GLN A 127 22.36 13.59 -13.97
CA GLN A 127 22.97 13.89 -12.67
C GLN A 127 23.03 15.39 -12.37
N GLY A 128 23.32 16.25 -13.37
CA GLY A 128 23.45 17.69 -13.18
C GLY A 128 24.41 18.03 -12.03
N ASN A 129 23.94 18.84 -11.08
CA ASN A 129 24.70 19.26 -9.91
C ASN A 129 24.50 18.35 -8.68
N ASN A 130 23.77 17.23 -8.82
CA ASN A 130 23.52 16.31 -7.72
C ASN A 130 24.77 15.49 -7.39
N THR A 131 24.90 15.10 -6.11
CA THR A 131 25.89 14.08 -5.74
C THR A 131 25.56 12.76 -6.41
N VAL A 132 26.56 11.93 -6.68
CA VAL A 132 26.36 10.59 -7.25
C VAL A 132 25.36 9.77 -6.43
N HIS A 133 25.43 9.88 -5.10
CA HIS A 133 24.50 9.17 -4.21
C HIS A 133 23.05 9.65 -4.38
N ALA A 134 22.80 10.97 -4.39
CA ALA A 134 21.47 11.51 -4.58
C ALA A 134 20.90 11.16 -5.96
N TYR A 135 21.73 11.25 -6.99
CA TYR A 135 21.38 10.86 -8.36
C TYR A 135 21.00 9.38 -8.44
N TYR A 136 21.78 8.49 -7.82
CA TYR A 136 21.50 7.05 -7.81
C TYR A 136 20.19 6.71 -7.07
N GLN A 137 19.89 7.37 -5.96
CA GLN A 137 18.63 7.18 -5.24
C GLN A 137 17.41 7.61 -6.08
N GLU A 138 17.52 8.75 -6.74
CA GLU A 138 16.46 9.24 -7.60
C GLU A 138 16.29 8.36 -8.85
N PHE A 139 17.38 7.91 -9.46
CA PHE A 139 17.39 6.94 -10.55
C PHE A 139 16.64 5.64 -10.14
N LYS A 140 16.98 5.05 -8.98
CA LYS A 140 16.27 3.87 -8.46
C LYS A 140 14.78 4.12 -8.24
N SER A 141 14.41 5.31 -7.78
CA SER A 141 13.00 5.69 -7.61
C SER A 141 12.26 5.69 -8.95
N TYR A 142 12.85 6.23 -10.01
CA TYR A 142 12.26 6.18 -11.35
C TYR A 142 12.11 4.74 -11.87
N MET A 143 13.14 3.90 -11.71
CA MET A 143 13.08 2.49 -12.11
C MET A 143 11.92 1.78 -11.43
N HIS A 144 11.80 1.94 -10.10
CA HIS A 144 10.71 1.36 -9.32
C HIS A 144 9.33 1.89 -9.77
N HIS A 145 9.17 3.20 -9.92
CA HIS A 145 7.90 3.82 -10.32
C HIS A 145 7.47 3.41 -11.74
N CYS A 146 8.41 3.26 -12.66
CA CYS A 146 8.14 2.83 -14.02
C CYS A 146 7.96 1.31 -14.16
N ASP A 147 8.14 0.55 -13.06
CA ASP A 147 8.08 -0.92 -13.07
C ASP A 147 9.12 -1.54 -14.01
N ILE A 148 10.32 -0.98 -13.99
CA ILE A 148 11.46 -1.47 -14.76
C ILE A 148 12.23 -2.42 -13.83
N GLU A 149 12.03 -3.72 -14.05
CA GLU A 149 12.74 -4.79 -13.35
C GLU A 149 13.96 -5.19 -14.18
N GLU A 150 15.14 -4.75 -13.78
CA GLU A 150 16.41 -5.12 -14.42
C GLU A 150 17.33 -5.78 -13.39
N SER A 151 18.29 -6.58 -13.87
CA SER A 151 19.34 -7.11 -13.00
C SER A 151 20.19 -5.96 -12.43
N GLU A 152 20.94 -6.21 -11.35
CA GLU A 152 21.82 -5.17 -10.79
C GLU A 152 22.88 -4.70 -11.81
N ASP A 153 23.40 -5.63 -12.63
CA ASP A 153 24.37 -5.32 -13.66
C ASP A 153 23.76 -4.47 -14.79
N ASP A 154 22.53 -4.78 -15.22
CA ASP A 154 21.83 -4.00 -16.22
C ASP A 154 21.42 -2.63 -15.68
N THR A 155 20.99 -2.57 -14.43
CA THR A 155 20.70 -1.31 -13.72
C THR A 155 21.93 -0.41 -13.67
N MET A 156 23.12 -0.96 -13.38
CA MET A 156 24.37 -0.20 -13.39
C MET A 156 24.74 0.26 -14.79
N ASN A 157 24.56 -0.56 -15.80
CA ASN A 157 24.80 -0.19 -17.19
C ASN A 157 23.89 0.96 -17.63
N ILE A 158 22.60 0.92 -17.33
CA ILE A 158 21.65 1.99 -17.63
C ILE A 158 22.06 3.27 -16.89
N PHE A 159 22.42 3.16 -15.60
CA PHE A 159 22.85 4.28 -14.78
C PHE A 159 24.10 5.01 -15.32
N LEU A 160 25.05 4.27 -15.92
CA LEU A 160 26.27 4.83 -16.48
C LEU A 160 26.06 5.50 -17.86
N VAL A 161 24.97 5.18 -18.55
CA VAL A 161 24.69 5.70 -19.91
C VAL A 161 23.79 6.93 -19.89
N VAL A 162 23.01 7.12 -18.82
CA VAL A 162 22.11 8.28 -18.63
C VAL A 162 22.84 9.42 -17.96
#